data_4c87ccb9805800100500691a3f1c6b72
#
_entry.id   4c87ccb9805800100500691a3f1c6b72
#
_cell.length_a   1.000
_cell.length_b   1.000
_cell.length_c   1.000
_cell.angle_alpha   90.00
_cell.angle_beta   90.00
_cell.angle_gamma   90.00
#
_symmetry.space_group_name_H-M   'P 1'
#
loop_
_entity.id
_entity.type
_entity.pdbx_description
1 polymer ?
#
loop_
_entity_poly.entity_id
_entity_poly.type
_entity_poly.pdbx_seq_one_letter_code
_entity_poly.pdbx_strand_id
1 'polypeptide(L)'
;MDILIGLLIIAIGSFCQSSSYVPIKKVKEWSWESFWLIQGVFAWLVFPFLGSLLGVSEGGSLFELWGAGGAGMSILYGILWGVGGLTFGLSMRYLGVALGQSISLGTCAGFGTLLPALFAGTNLFEGNGLVLLLGVCITLAGIAIIGYAGSLRAQNMSEEEKRAAVKDFALTKGLLVALLAGVLSACFALGLDAGTPIKEAALAGGVEGLYAGLPVIFLVTFGGFLTNAIYCLQQNVTNKSMNDYAKGKVWSNNLVFCALAGVLWYMQFFGLEMGKSFLAESPVLLAFSWCILMALNVTFSNVWGIILKEWKGVSAKTITVLVCGLLVLIFSLVFPNLF
;
A
#
# COMPACT_ATOMS: atom_id res chain seq x y z
N MET A 1 -20.06 17.30 5.64
CA MET A 1 -19.53 16.66 6.86
C MET A 1 -18.91 15.29 6.52
N ASP A 2 -19.60 14.47 5.76
CA ASP A 2 -19.24 13.09 5.47
C ASP A 2 -17.91 12.94 4.70
N ILE A 3 -17.65 13.78 3.71
CA ILE A 3 -16.37 13.78 2.98
C ILE A 3 -15.18 13.94 3.94
N LEU A 4 -15.26 14.87 4.90
CA LEU A 4 -14.18 15.07 5.86
C LEU A 4 -13.99 13.84 6.75
N ILE A 5 -15.08 13.20 7.18
CA ILE A 5 -15.03 11.95 7.95
C ILE A 5 -14.36 10.85 7.13
N GLY A 6 -14.76 10.68 5.86
CA GLY A 6 -14.15 9.70 4.97
C GLY A 6 -12.64 9.90 4.80
N LEU A 7 -12.22 11.14 4.54
CA LEU A 7 -10.79 11.49 4.42
C LEU A 7 -10.02 11.24 5.73
N LEU A 8 -10.60 11.56 6.89
CA LEU A 8 -9.98 11.31 8.19
C LEU A 8 -9.83 9.80 8.47
N ILE A 9 -10.83 8.99 8.13
CA ILE A 9 -10.75 7.53 8.29
C ILE A 9 -9.64 6.95 7.41
N ILE A 10 -9.54 7.37 6.14
CA ILE A 10 -8.45 6.96 5.24
C ILE A 10 -7.10 7.43 5.81
N ALA A 11 -7.02 8.64 6.36
CA ALA A 11 -5.79 9.16 6.96
C ALA A 11 -5.35 8.37 8.20
N ILE A 12 -6.28 7.97 9.07
CA ILE A 12 -5.99 7.10 10.23
C ILE A 12 -5.46 5.75 9.76
N GLY A 13 -6.11 5.12 8.77
CA GLY A 13 -5.65 3.87 8.17
C GLY A 13 -4.24 3.98 7.58
N SER A 14 -3.96 5.06 6.84
CA SER A 14 -2.64 5.35 6.27
C SER A 14 -1.58 5.60 7.33
N PHE A 15 -1.92 6.30 8.42
CA PHE A 15 -1.02 6.49 9.56
C PHE A 15 -0.69 5.16 10.25
N CYS A 16 -1.68 4.29 10.44
CA CYS A 16 -1.46 2.94 10.97
C CYS A 16 -0.50 2.15 10.07
N GLN A 17 -0.72 2.14 8.76
CA GLN A 17 0.16 1.46 7.80
C GLN A 17 1.60 1.97 7.90
N SER A 18 1.79 3.27 7.86
CA SER A 18 3.12 3.88 7.97
C SER A 18 3.81 3.56 9.31
N SER A 19 3.01 3.33 10.37
CA SER A 19 3.49 2.93 11.69
C SER A 19 3.87 1.46 11.79
N SER A 20 3.46 0.61 10.85
CA SER A 20 3.70 -0.84 10.87
C SER A 20 5.18 -1.23 10.90
N TYR A 21 6.06 -0.38 10.38
CA TYR A 21 7.51 -0.59 10.40
C TYR A 21 8.14 -0.40 11.78
N VAL A 22 7.47 0.27 12.71
CA VAL A 22 8.02 0.51 14.06
C VAL A 22 8.08 -0.79 14.88
N PRO A 23 7.00 -1.59 15.01
CA PRO A 23 7.08 -2.88 15.71
C PRO A 23 8.02 -3.87 15.06
N ILE A 24 8.21 -3.86 13.75
CA ILE A 24 9.15 -4.74 13.04
C ILE A 24 10.58 -4.60 13.58
N LYS A 25 11.00 -3.38 13.96
CA LYS A 25 12.32 -3.13 14.58
C LYS A 25 12.52 -3.84 15.93
N LYS A 26 11.46 -4.38 16.53
CA LYS A 26 11.51 -5.13 17.79
C LYS A 26 11.56 -6.66 17.60
N VAL A 27 11.46 -7.14 16.38
CA VAL A 27 11.67 -8.56 16.03
C VAL A 27 13.14 -8.90 16.23
N LYS A 28 13.42 -10.05 16.85
CA LYS A 28 14.76 -10.46 17.29
C LYS A 28 15.16 -11.78 16.63
N GLU A 29 16.42 -11.91 16.26
CA GLU A 29 17.06 -13.17 15.87
C GLU A 29 16.39 -13.92 14.69
N TRP A 30 15.38 -13.34 14.05
CA TRP A 30 14.77 -13.89 12.85
C TRP A 30 15.34 -13.21 11.61
N SER A 31 15.57 -13.97 10.57
CA SER A 31 15.88 -13.46 9.24
C SER A 31 14.68 -12.70 8.67
N TRP A 32 14.97 -11.90 7.64
CA TRP A 32 13.92 -11.08 6.99
C TRP A 32 12.76 -11.94 6.49
N GLU A 33 13.04 -13.05 5.79
CA GLU A 33 12.04 -13.95 5.23
C GLU A 33 11.18 -14.61 6.31
N SER A 34 11.77 -14.89 7.48
CA SER A 34 11.07 -15.53 8.60
C SER A 34 10.04 -14.57 9.23
N PHE A 35 10.45 -13.33 9.53
CA PHE A 35 9.50 -12.37 10.11
C PHE A 35 8.49 -11.89 9.07
N TRP A 36 8.89 -11.72 7.79
CA TRP A 36 8.01 -11.25 6.73
C TRP A 36 6.86 -12.24 6.47
N LEU A 37 7.17 -13.54 6.49
CA LEU A 37 6.15 -14.58 6.37
C LEU A 37 5.15 -14.54 7.52
N ILE A 38 5.62 -14.48 8.77
CA ILE A 38 4.73 -14.48 9.96
C ILE A 38 3.93 -13.17 10.02
N GLN A 39 4.55 -12.03 9.77
CA GLN A 39 3.82 -10.76 9.63
C GLN A 39 2.77 -10.85 8.51
N GLY A 40 3.10 -11.44 7.37
CA GLY A 40 2.21 -11.65 6.24
C GLY A 40 1.00 -12.52 6.59
N VAL A 41 1.17 -13.55 7.42
CA VAL A 41 0.05 -14.33 7.96
C VAL A 41 -0.95 -13.41 8.68
N PHE A 42 -0.49 -12.48 9.49
CA PHE A 42 -1.38 -11.54 10.18
C PHE A 42 -1.93 -10.47 9.23
N ALA A 43 -1.07 -9.84 8.43
CA ALA A 43 -1.44 -8.71 7.58
C ALA A 43 -2.36 -9.10 6.43
N TRP A 44 -2.20 -10.29 5.86
CA TRP A 44 -2.82 -10.70 4.60
C TRP A 44 -3.79 -11.86 4.73
N LEU A 45 -3.80 -12.59 5.86
CA LEU A 45 -4.77 -13.65 6.13
C LEU A 45 -5.61 -13.36 7.37
N VAL A 46 -5.01 -13.32 8.56
CA VAL A 46 -5.75 -13.30 9.82
C VAL A 46 -6.63 -12.06 9.95
N PHE A 47 -6.05 -10.85 9.87
CA PHE A 47 -6.83 -9.64 10.05
C PHE A 47 -7.78 -9.34 8.88
N PRO A 48 -7.42 -9.53 7.60
CA PRO A 48 -8.38 -9.42 6.52
C PRO A 48 -9.52 -10.43 6.60
N PHE A 49 -9.25 -11.67 7.03
CA PHE A 49 -10.28 -12.66 7.24
C PHE A 49 -11.26 -12.24 8.35
N LEU A 50 -10.73 -11.82 9.51
CA LEU A 50 -11.56 -11.30 10.60
C LEU A 50 -12.38 -10.07 10.17
N GLY A 51 -11.76 -9.16 9.42
CA GLY A 51 -12.47 -8.01 8.84
C GLY A 51 -13.56 -8.44 7.87
N SER A 52 -13.33 -9.47 7.04
CA SER A 52 -14.29 -9.93 6.06
C SER A 52 -15.58 -10.47 6.69
N LEU A 53 -15.52 -10.96 7.94
CA LEU A 53 -16.70 -11.42 8.68
C LEU A 53 -17.70 -10.29 8.97
N LEU A 54 -17.23 -9.04 9.05
CA LEU A 54 -18.11 -7.87 9.19
C LEU A 54 -18.91 -7.58 7.91
N GLY A 55 -18.45 -8.08 6.77
CA GLY A 55 -19.11 -7.94 5.47
C GLY A 55 -20.12 -9.06 5.16
N VAL A 56 -20.47 -9.88 6.15
CA VAL A 56 -21.44 -10.99 6.00
C VAL A 56 -22.74 -10.62 6.70
N SER A 57 -23.88 -10.78 6.01
CA SER A 57 -25.23 -10.61 6.60
C SER A 57 -25.56 -11.70 7.60
N GLU A 58 -26.55 -11.44 8.48
CA GLU A 58 -27.04 -12.45 9.42
C GLU A 58 -27.53 -13.71 8.69
N GLY A 59 -26.98 -14.86 9.08
CA GLY A 59 -27.31 -16.15 8.45
C GLY A 59 -26.62 -16.43 7.11
N GLY A 60 -25.86 -15.46 6.56
CA GLY A 60 -25.08 -15.63 5.33
C GLY A 60 -23.71 -16.26 5.58
N SER A 61 -22.98 -16.51 4.49
CA SER A 61 -21.60 -17.02 4.55
C SER A 61 -20.67 -16.30 3.58
N LEU A 62 -19.36 -16.28 3.90
CA LEU A 62 -18.35 -15.74 2.99
C LEU A 62 -18.30 -16.49 1.66
N PHE A 63 -18.54 -17.81 1.68
CA PHE A 63 -18.51 -18.62 0.45
C PHE A 63 -19.66 -18.26 -0.49
N GLU A 64 -20.85 -17.95 0.02
CA GLU A 64 -21.98 -17.47 -0.79
C GLU A 64 -21.64 -16.11 -1.41
N LEU A 65 -21.09 -15.18 -0.62
CA LEU A 65 -20.67 -13.87 -1.14
C LEU A 65 -19.62 -14.01 -2.24
N TRP A 66 -18.60 -14.84 -2.04
CA TRP A 66 -17.57 -15.07 -3.06
C TRP A 66 -18.10 -15.78 -4.31
N GLY A 67 -19.22 -16.49 -4.20
CA GLY A 67 -19.95 -17.06 -5.32
C GLY A 67 -20.66 -16.04 -6.21
N ALA A 68 -20.85 -14.79 -5.76
CA ALA A 68 -21.52 -13.74 -6.54
C ALA A 68 -20.74 -13.33 -7.81
N GLY A 69 -19.45 -13.64 -7.88
CA GLY A 69 -18.57 -13.38 -9.02
C GLY A 69 -17.36 -12.53 -8.69
N GLY A 70 -16.35 -12.53 -9.57
CA GLY A 70 -15.14 -11.72 -9.42
C GLY A 70 -14.09 -12.28 -8.46
N ALA A 71 -14.38 -13.25 -7.60
CA ALA A 71 -13.46 -13.76 -6.58
C ALA A 71 -12.14 -14.26 -7.18
N GLY A 72 -12.19 -15.05 -8.26
CA GLY A 72 -11.00 -15.57 -8.94
C GLY A 72 -10.13 -14.46 -9.51
N MET A 73 -10.72 -13.40 -10.07
CA MET A 73 -9.98 -12.24 -10.58
C MET A 73 -9.38 -11.40 -9.45
N SER A 74 -10.09 -11.22 -8.34
CA SER A 74 -9.56 -10.54 -7.16
C SER A 74 -8.33 -11.27 -6.62
N ILE A 75 -8.35 -12.60 -6.53
CA ILE A 75 -7.18 -13.42 -6.14
C ILE A 75 -6.05 -13.28 -7.16
N LEU A 76 -6.35 -13.36 -8.46
CA LEU A 76 -5.34 -13.24 -9.52
C LEU A 76 -4.64 -11.87 -9.47
N TYR A 77 -5.40 -10.79 -9.35
CA TYR A 77 -4.82 -9.45 -9.18
C TYR A 77 -4.04 -9.33 -7.87
N GLY A 78 -4.47 -10.03 -6.83
CA GLY A 78 -3.72 -10.17 -5.58
C GLY A 78 -2.37 -10.85 -5.76
N ILE A 79 -2.31 -11.94 -6.55
CA ILE A 79 -1.06 -12.64 -6.91
C ILE A 79 -0.11 -11.68 -7.66
N LEU A 80 -0.62 -10.94 -8.64
CA LEU A 80 0.16 -9.95 -9.39
C LEU A 80 0.66 -8.83 -8.48
N TRP A 81 -0.19 -8.33 -7.57
CA TRP A 81 0.21 -7.37 -6.55
C TRP A 81 1.33 -7.91 -5.66
N GLY A 82 1.27 -9.18 -5.26
CA GLY A 82 2.31 -9.83 -4.47
C GLY A 82 3.66 -9.85 -5.20
N VAL A 83 3.67 -10.13 -6.52
CA VAL A 83 4.88 -10.00 -7.36
C VAL A 83 5.36 -8.55 -7.39
N GLY A 84 4.43 -7.58 -7.49
CA GLY A 84 4.73 -6.15 -7.42
C GLY A 84 5.49 -5.77 -6.15
N GLY A 85 5.05 -6.27 -4.99
CA GLY A 85 5.72 -6.04 -3.71
C GLY A 85 7.15 -6.60 -3.66
N LEU A 86 7.39 -7.77 -4.22
CA LEU A 86 8.73 -8.37 -4.30
C LEU A 86 9.65 -7.59 -5.27
N THR A 87 9.13 -7.19 -6.42
CA THR A 87 9.89 -6.41 -7.41
C THR A 87 10.14 -4.97 -6.94
N PHE A 88 9.29 -4.43 -6.06
CA PHE A 88 9.50 -3.15 -5.40
C PHE A 88 10.82 -3.11 -4.62
N GLY A 89 11.10 -4.13 -3.80
CA GLY A 89 12.39 -4.27 -3.10
C GLY A 89 13.58 -4.33 -4.06
N LEU A 90 13.42 -5.00 -5.20
CA LEU A 90 14.44 -5.09 -6.24
C LEU A 90 14.71 -3.74 -6.93
N SER A 91 13.68 -2.93 -7.15
CA SER A 91 13.85 -1.58 -7.71
C SER A 91 14.71 -0.69 -6.83
N MET A 92 14.53 -0.76 -5.51
CA MET A 92 15.36 -0.02 -4.55
C MET A 92 16.82 -0.49 -4.55
N ARG A 93 17.05 -1.78 -4.78
CA ARG A 93 18.40 -2.34 -4.90
C ARG A 93 19.15 -1.78 -6.12
N TYR A 94 18.46 -1.53 -7.24
CA TYR A 94 19.07 -1.00 -8.47
C TYR A 94 19.13 0.52 -8.53
N LEU A 95 18.14 1.23 -8.00
CA LEU A 95 18.01 2.69 -8.11
C LEU A 95 18.33 3.45 -6.83
N GLY A 96 18.48 2.73 -5.71
CA GLY A 96 18.44 3.32 -4.38
C GLY A 96 17.00 3.53 -3.88
N VAL A 97 16.88 3.68 -2.56
CA VAL A 97 15.57 3.73 -1.89
C VAL A 97 14.70 4.87 -2.42
N ALA A 98 15.26 6.08 -2.49
CA ALA A 98 14.51 7.28 -2.87
C ALA A 98 13.90 7.20 -4.28
N LEU A 99 14.74 6.89 -5.27
CA LEU A 99 14.30 6.87 -6.67
C LEU A 99 13.42 5.64 -6.97
N GLY A 100 13.84 4.46 -6.51
CA GLY A 100 13.07 3.22 -6.70
C GLY A 100 11.68 3.31 -6.06
N GLN A 101 11.60 3.82 -4.83
CA GLN A 101 10.33 3.99 -4.13
C GLN A 101 9.42 5.03 -4.82
N SER A 102 9.96 6.20 -5.20
CA SER A 102 9.16 7.25 -5.83
C SER A 102 8.57 6.80 -7.17
N ILE A 103 9.35 6.14 -8.01
CA ILE A 103 8.86 5.66 -9.30
C ILE A 103 7.81 4.56 -9.10
N SER A 104 8.08 3.58 -8.23
CA SER A 104 7.14 2.48 -8.00
C SER A 104 5.83 2.95 -7.34
N LEU A 105 5.90 3.80 -6.30
CA LEU A 105 4.69 4.31 -5.64
C LEU A 105 3.92 5.31 -6.53
N GLY A 106 4.63 6.17 -7.27
CA GLY A 106 3.99 7.05 -8.23
C GLY A 106 3.26 6.25 -9.32
N THR A 107 3.92 5.26 -9.90
CA THR A 107 3.29 4.35 -10.89
C THR A 107 2.09 3.62 -10.28
N CYS A 108 2.21 3.11 -9.06
CA CYS A 108 1.10 2.46 -8.35
C CYS A 108 -0.08 3.40 -8.11
N ALA A 109 0.18 4.64 -7.66
CA ALA A 109 -0.87 5.64 -7.44
C ALA A 109 -1.58 6.01 -8.75
N GLY A 110 -0.81 6.29 -9.80
CA GLY A 110 -1.35 6.67 -11.10
C GLY A 110 -2.16 5.55 -11.75
N PHE A 111 -1.58 4.38 -11.94
CA PHE A 111 -2.25 3.25 -12.59
C PHE A 111 -3.41 2.72 -11.75
N GLY A 112 -3.27 2.61 -10.43
CA GLY A 112 -4.33 2.13 -9.54
C GLY A 112 -5.53 3.07 -9.44
N THR A 113 -5.37 4.33 -9.82
CA THR A 113 -6.48 5.30 -9.89
C THR A 113 -7.06 5.41 -11.30
N LEU A 114 -6.20 5.51 -12.32
CA LEU A 114 -6.65 5.80 -13.68
C LEU A 114 -7.18 4.57 -14.42
N LEU A 115 -6.60 3.36 -14.20
CA LEU A 115 -7.07 2.16 -14.91
C LEU A 115 -8.50 1.76 -14.55
N PRO A 116 -8.92 1.70 -13.25
CA PRO A 116 -10.31 1.44 -12.92
C PRO A 116 -11.26 2.47 -13.53
N ALA A 117 -10.89 3.77 -13.51
CA ALA A 117 -11.69 4.82 -14.11
C ALA A 117 -11.83 4.66 -15.64
N LEU A 118 -10.76 4.30 -16.34
CA LEU A 118 -10.78 4.02 -17.76
C LEU A 118 -11.62 2.78 -18.10
N PHE A 119 -11.52 1.71 -17.30
CA PHE A 119 -12.33 0.50 -17.49
C PHE A 119 -13.82 0.77 -17.24
N ALA A 120 -14.15 1.70 -16.35
CA ALA A 120 -15.50 2.20 -16.14
C ALA A 120 -15.99 3.17 -17.25
N GLY A 121 -15.18 3.44 -18.29
CA GLY A 121 -15.53 4.32 -19.40
C GLY A 121 -15.42 5.82 -19.11
N THR A 122 -14.70 6.21 -18.03
CA THR A 122 -14.51 7.62 -17.69
C THR A 122 -13.67 8.34 -18.76
N ASN A 123 -14.19 9.43 -19.34
CA ASN A 123 -13.39 10.30 -20.20
C ASN A 123 -12.46 11.17 -19.34
N LEU A 124 -11.16 10.88 -19.37
CA LEU A 124 -10.14 11.58 -18.55
C LEU A 124 -9.85 13.02 -19.01
N PHE A 125 -10.40 13.46 -20.13
CA PHE A 125 -10.11 14.79 -20.68
C PHE A 125 -11.28 15.78 -20.51
N GLU A 126 -12.37 15.37 -19.88
CA GLU A 126 -13.57 16.17 -19.67
C GLU A 126 -14.16 16.01 -18.27
N GLY A 127 -14.77 17.05 -17.74
CA GLY A 127 -15.54 17.03 -16.49
C GLY A 127 -14.78 16.40 -15.32
N ASN A 128 -15.45 15.51 -14.62
CA ASN A 128 -14.89 14.80 -13.46
C ASN A 128 -13.63 13.98 -13.77
N GLY A 129 -13.51 13.45 -15.00
CA GLY A 129 -12.32 12.70 -15.42
C GLY A 129 -11.10 13.61 -15.56
N LEU A 130 -11.26 14.85 -16.01
CA LEU A 130 -10.16 15.82 -16.07
C LEU A 130 -9.69 16.20 -14.65
N VAL A 131 -10.62 16.40 -13.72
CA VAL A 131 -10.28 16.68 -12.31
C VAL A 131 -9.52 15.50 -11.71
N LEU A 132 -9.96 14.26 -11.99
CA LEU A 132 -9.26 13.04 -11.57
C LEU A 132 -7.84 12.99 -12.13
N LEU A 133 -7.67 13.20 -13.43
CA LEU A 133 -6.37 13.19 -14.11
C LEU A 133 -5.43 14.25 -13.53
N LEU A 134 -5.89 15.47 -13.34
CA LEU A 134 -5.10 16.57 -12.77
C LEU A 134 -4.73 16.27 -11.32
N GLY A 135 -5.64 15.73 -10.50
CA GLY A 135 -5.36 15.30 -9.14
C GLY A 135 -4.26 14.25 -9.07
N VAL A 136 -4.31 13.26 -9.95
CA VAL A 136 -3.24 12.26 -10.09
C VAL A 136 -1.91 12.91 -10.48
N CYS A 137 -1.89 13.80 -11.46
CA CYS A 137 -0.67 14.51 -11.87
C CYS A 137 -0.04 15.32 -10.71
N ILE A 138 -0.86 15.99 -9.91
CA ILE A 138 -0.39 16.74 -8.73
C ILE A 138 0.21 15.77 -7.70
N THR A 139 -0.44 14.64 -7.44
CA THR A 139 0.10 13.61 -6.53
C THR A 139 1.43 13.06 -7.02
N LEU A 140 1.54 12.74 -8.31
CA LEU A 140 2.78 12.27 -8.92
C LEU A 140 3.90 13.30 -8.79
N ALA A 141 3.60 14.58 -9.00
CA ALA A 141 4.55 15.67 -8.80
C ALA A 141 5.03 15.73 -7.33
N GLY A 142 4.13 15.62 -6.36
CA GLY A 142 4.48 15.57 -4.94
C GLY A 142 5.38 14.39 -4.59
N ILE A 143 5.06 13.19 -5.07
CA ILE A 143 5.89 11.98 -4.89
C ILE A 143 7.27 12.16 -5.53
N ALA A 144 7.34 12.72 -6.73
CA ALA A 144 8.60 12.98 -7.43
C ALA A 144 9.49 13.99 -6.66
N ILE A 145 8.90 15.06 -6.11
CA ILE A 145 9.61 16.05 -5.30
C ILE A 145 10.17 15.40 -4.02
N ILE A 146 9.39 14.56 -3.34
CA ILE A 146 9.87 13.81 -2.16
C ILE A 146 10.98 12.83 -2.55
N GLY A 147 10.85 12.14 -3.67
CA GLY A 147 11.91 11.29 -4.21
C GLY A 147 13.21 12.05 -4.48
N TYR A 148 13.10 13.27 -5.01
CA TYR A 148 14.25 14.14 -5.19
C TYR A 148 14.88 14.57 -3.85
N ALA A 149 14.08 14.89 -2.84
CA ALA A 149 14.59 15.15 -1.48
C ALA A 149 15.34 13.93 -0.92
N GLY A 150 14.81 12.73 -1.11
CA GLY A 150 15.48 11.49 -0.74
C GLY A 150 16.79 11.26 -1.49
N SER A 151 16.84 11.61 -2.77
CA SER A 151 18.10 11.56 -3.57
C SER A 151 19.14 12.57 -3.07
N LEU A 152 18.74 13.79 -2.71
CA LEU A 152 19.62 14.79 -2.10
C LEU A 152 20.14 14.31 -0.74
N ARG A 153 19.31 13.64 0.06
CA ARG A 153 19.74 13.02 1.33
C ARG A 153 20.80 11.95 1.06
N ALA A 154 20.58 11.07 0.09
CA ALA A 154 21.49 9.99 -0.26
C ALA A 154 22.87 10.52 -0.76
N GLN A 155 22.92 11.68 -1.41
CA GLN A 155 24.18 12.31 -1.83
C GLN A 155 25.09 12.69 -0.64
N ASN A 156 24.50 12.99 0.52
CA ASN A 156 25.22 13.34 1.74
C ASN A 156 25.65 12.14 2.59
N MET A 157 25.29 10.90 2.19
CA MET A 157 25.72 9.68 2.86
C MET A 157 27.21 9.39 2.56
N SER A 158 27.90 8.73 3.48
CA SER A 158 29.26 8.24 3.26
C SER A 158 29.31 7.24 2.09
N GLU A 159 30.49 7.07 1.47
CA GLU A 159 30.64 6.10 0.38
C GLU A 159 30.35 4.66 0.82
N GLU A 160 30.60 4.32 2.09
CA GLU A 160 30.25 3.02 2.67
C GLU A 160 28.74 2.84 2.79
N GLU A 161 28.02 3.87 3.27
CA GLU A 161 26.56 3.87 3.35
C GLU A 161 25.93 3.82 1.97
N LYS A 162 26.44 4.56 0.99
CA LYS A 162 25.98 4.51 -0.40
C LYS A 162 26.14 3.12 -1.00
N ARG A 163 27.30 2.48 -0.83
CA ARG A 163 27.56 1.13 -1.32
C ARG A 163 26.68 0.08 -0.61
N ALA A 164 26.39 0.29 0.67
CA ALA A 164 25.45 -0.57 1.41
C ALA A 164 24.00 -0.40 0.92
N ALA A 165 23.62 0.83 0.53
CA ALA A 165 22.27 1.17 0.06
C ALA A 165 22.02 0.77 -1.40
N VAL A 166 23.05 0.82 -2.27
CA VAL A 166 22.92 0.51 -3.72
C VAL A 166 23.98 -0.53 -4.10
N LYS A 167 23.64 -1.80 -3.91
CA LYS A 167 24.58 -2.91 -4.16
C LYS A 167 24.91 -3.12 -5.64
N ASP A 168 23.93 -2.92 -6.52
CA ASP A 168 24.02 -3.23 -7.95
C ASP A 168 23.39 -2.11 -8.79
N PHE A 169 23.94 -0.90 -8.75
CA PHE A 169 23.37 0.22 -9.50
C PHE A 169 23.26 -0.06 -10.99
N ALA A 170 22.03 -0.02 -11.53
CA ALA A 170 21.75 -0.22 -12.94
C ALA A 170 20.53 0.61 -13.35
N LEU A 171 20.76 1.82 -13.87
CA LEU A 171 19.69 2.80 -14.11
C LEU A 171 18.56 2.24 -15.01
N THR A 172 18.87 1.80 -16.22
CA THR A 172 17.84 1.32 -17.17
C THR A 172 17.06 0.12 -16.63
N LYS A 173 17.79 -0.88 -16.10
CA LYS A 173 17.18 -2.07 -15.51
C LYS A 173 16.33 -1.69 -14.27
N GLY A 174 16.85 -0.79 -13.45
CA GLY A 174 16.16 -0.31 -12.26
C GLY A 174 14.88 0.45 -12.59
N LEU A 175 14.89 1.31 -13.62
CA LEU A 175 13.69 2.02 -14.08
C LEU A 175 12.61 1.06 -14.58
N LEU A 176 12.98 0.08 -15.40
CA LEU A 176 12.02 -0.93 -15.88
C LEU A 176 11.43 -1.75 -14.73
N VAL A 177 12.26 -2.18 -13.78
CA VAL A 177 11.80 -2.92 -12.59
C VAL A 177 10.91 -2.06 -11.70
N ALA A 178 11.23 -0.77 -11.52
CA ALA A 178 10.41 0.15 -10.72
C ALA A 178 9.03 0.41 -11.35
N LEU A 179 8.98 0.62 -12.67
CA LEU A 179 7.72 0.76 -13.40
C LEU A 179 6.90 -0.52 -13.33
N LEU A 180 7.52 -1.68 -13.56
CA LEU A 180 6.85 -2.98 -13.45
C LEU A 180 6.31 -3.21 -12.02
N ALA A 181 7.12 -2.91 -10.99
CA ALA A 181 6.70 -3.00 -9.61
C ALA A 181 5.49 -2.11 -9.32
N GLY A 182 5.47 -0.89 -9.84
CA GLY A 182 4.35 0.03 -9.68
C GLY A 182 3.07 -0.45 -10.37
N VAL A 183 3.17 -0.91 -11.62
CA VAL A 183 2.02 -1.48 -12.37
C VAL A 183 1.46 -2.71 -11.66
N LEU A 184 2.33 -3.66 -11.27
CA LEU A 184 1.89 -4.85 -10.55
C LEU A 184 1.32 -4.50 -9.15
N SER A 185 1.86 -3.49 -8.49
CA SER A 185 1.32 -3.00 -7.22
C SER A 185 -0.07 -2.36 -7.39
N ALA A 186 -0.34 -1.71 -8.52
CA ALA A 186 -1.66 -1.16 -8.86
C ALA A 186 -2.72 -2.27 -9.07
N CYS A 187 -2.32 -3.52 -9.32
CA CYS A 187 -3.24 -4.65 -9.41
C CYS A 187 -4.06 -4.85 -8.14
N PHE A 188 -3.62 -4.33 -6.98
CA PHE A 188 -4.48 -4.34 -5.79
C PHE A 188 -5.79 -3.60 -6.03
N ALA A 189 -5.72 -2.38 -6.57
CA ALA A 189 -6.91 -1.58 -6.88
C ALA A 189 -7.80 -2.29 -7.92
N LEU A 190 -7.19 -2.89 -8.96
CA LEU A 190 -7.94 -3.69 -9.95
C LEU A 190 -8.59 -4.93 -9.32
N GLY A 191 -7.95 -5.54 -8.32
CA GLY A 191 -8.51 -6.65 -7.56
C GLY A 191 -9.73 -6.24 -6.73
N LEU A 192 -9.71 -5.04 -6.15
CA LEU A 192 -10.88 -4.48 -5.46
C LEU A 192 -12.03 -4.21 -6.44
N ASP A 193 -11.72 -3.66 -7.61
CA ASP A 193 -12.71 -3.37 -8.66
C ASP A 193 -13.33 -4.66 -9.22
N ALA A 194 -12.52 -5.68 -9.49
CA ALA A 194 -13.00 -6.99 -9.94
C ALA A 194 -13.94 -7.68 -8.94
N GLY A 195 -13.83 -7.36 -7.66
CA GLY A 195 -14.69 -7.87 -6.58
C GLY A 195 -16.00 -7.07 -6.38
N THR A 196 -16.30 -6.10 -7.22
CA THR A 196 -17.54 -5.29 -7.12
C THR A 196 -18.80 -6.15 -6.99
N PRO A 197 -18.99 -7.28 -7.72
CA PRO A 197 -20.18 -8.12 -7.55
C PRO A 197 -20.32 -8.68 -6.12
N ILE A 198 -19.21 -8.99 -5.45
CA ILE A 198 -19.18 -9.47 -4.05
C ILE A 198 -19.66 -8.36 -3.11
N LYS A 199 -19.16 -7.14 -3.30
CA LYS A 199 -19.57 -5.96 -2.53
C LYS A 199 -21.07 -5.65 -2.72
N GLU A 200 -21.56 -5.71 -3.96
CA GLU A 200 -22.98 -5.50 -4.28
C GLU A 200 -23.87 -6.59 -3.64
N ALA A 201 -23.43 -7.85 -3.64
CA ALA A 201 -24.14 -8.92 -2.99
C ALA A 201 -24.20 -8.72 -1.46
N ALA A 202 -23.13 -8.24 -0.83
CA ALA A 202 -23.13 -7.92 0.59
C ALA A 202 -24.12 -6.78 0.92
N LEU A 203 -24.12 -5.71 0.12
CA LEU A 203 -25.07 -4.60 0.25
C LEU A 203 -26.53 -5.07 0.07
N ALA A 204 -26.80 -5.91 -0.93
CA ALA A 204 -28.13 -6.50 -1.17
C ALA A 204 -28.57 -7.41 -0.01
N GLY A 205 -27.63 -8.05 0.68
CA GLY A 205 -27.84 -8.81 1.90
C GLY A 205 -28.06 -7.98 3.18
N GLY A 206 -28.04 -6.64 3.07
CA GLY A 206 -28.26 -5.71 4.19
C GLY A 206 -27.02 -5.35 4.99
N VAL A 207 -25.81 -5.71 4.50
CA VAL A 207 -24.55 -5.27 5.12
C VAL A 207 -24.37 -3.77 4.92
N GLU A 208 -23.94 -3.09 5.98
CA GLU A 208 -23.63 -1.65 5.90
C GLU A 208 -22.49 -1.38 4.89
N GLY A 209 -22.61 -0.27 4.17
CA GLY A 209 -21.61 0.16 3.18
C GLY A 209 -20.18 0.27 3.72
N LEU A 210 -20.04 0.49 5.04
CA LEU A 210 -18.74 0.52 5.75
C LEU A 210 -17.94 -0.79 5.63
N TYR A 211 -18.64 -1.94 5.56
CA TYR A 211 -18.04 -3.27 5.66
C TYR A 211 -18.17 -4.10 4.40
N ALA A 212 -19.04 -3.69 3.47
CA ALA A 212 -19.42 -4.47 2.30
C ALA A 212 -18.25 -4.89 1.38
N GLY A 213 -17.18 -4.09 1.33
CA GLY A 213 -16.00 -4.40 0.51
C GLY A 213 -14.92 -5.23 1.23
N LEU A 214 -15.04 -5.45 2.55
CA LEU A 214 -14.01 -6.18 3.31
C LEU A 214 -13.81 -7.64 2.84
N PRO A 215 -14.85 -8.39 2.41
CA PRO A 215 -14.67 -9.72 1.84
C PRO A 215 -13.82 -9.74 0.57
N VAL A 216 -13.82 -8.66 -0.23
CA VAL A 216 -12.97 -8.52 -1.42
C VAL A 216 -11.52 -8.27 -1.02
N ILE A 217 -11.29 -7.43 -0.01
CA ILE A 217 -9.93 -7.16 0.50
C ILE A 217 -9.24 -8.46 0.92
N PHE A 218 -9.97 -9.36 1.59
CA PHE A 218 -9.41 -10.67 1.95
C PHE A 218 -8.95 -11.46 0.73
N LEU A 219 -9.73 -11.51 -0.35
CA LEU A 219 -9.35 -12.25 -1.55
C LEU A 219 -8.09 -11.69 -2.22
N VAL A 220 -7.98 -10.37 -2.31
CA VAL A 220 -6.80 -9.71 -2.88
C VAL A 220 -5.56 -9.94 -2.00
N THR A 221 -5.71 -9.77 -0.69
CA THR A 221 -4.59 -10.00 0.24
C THR A 221 -4.20 -11.47 0.32
N PHE A 222 -5.15 -12.40 0.21
CA PHE A 222 -4.89 -13.84 0.10
C PHE A 222 -4.04 -14.16 -1.13
N GLY A 223 -4.37 -13.59 -2.31
CA GLY A 223 -3.55 -13.74 -3.52
C GLY A 223 -2.12 -13.26 -3.31
N GLY A 224 -1.94 -12.09 -2.71
CA GLY A 224 -0.63 -11.55 -2.39
C GLY A 224 0.14 -12.36 -1.36
N PHE A 225 -0.56 -12.94 -0.38
CA PHE A 225 0.04 -13.86 0.58
C PHE A 225 0.62 -15.10 -0.11
N LEU A 226 -0.09 -15.70 -1.05
CA LEU A 226 0.41 -16.88 -1.78
C LEU A 226 1.76 -16.62 -2.43
N THR A 227 1.91 -15.50 -3.14
CA THR A 227 3.16 -15.11 -3.79
C THR A 227 4.29 -14.90 -2.79
N ASN A 228 4.00 -14.11 -1.73
CA ASN A 228 5.00 -13.79 -0.71
C ASN A 228 5.39 -15.01 0.12
N ALA A 229 4.43 -15.89 0.45
CA ALA A 229 4.69 -17.12 1.20
C ALA A 229 5.60 -18.06 0.42
N ILE A 230 5.33 -18.29 -0.86
CA ILE A 230 6.18 -19.12 -1.73
C ILE A 230 7.60 -18.54 -1.75
N TYR A 231 7.75 -17.23 -1.97
CA TYR A 231 9.05 -16.57 -1.99
C TYR A 231 9.77 -16.68 -0.63
N CYS A 232 9.10 -16.39 0.48
CA CYS A 232 9.71 -16.47 1.81
C CYS A 232 10.11 -17.89 2.17
N LEU A 233 9.30 -18.91 1.89
CA LEU A 233 9.64 -20.30 2.12
C LEU A 233 10.84 -20.74 1.27
N GLN A 234 10.91 -20.33 0.00
CA GLN A 234 12.07 -20.57 -0.84
C GLN A 234 13.33 -19.93 -0.24
N GLN A 235 13.24 -18.67 0.23
CA GLN A 235 14.38 -18.00 0.87
C GLN A 235 14.77 -18.67 2.20
N ASN A 236 13.80 -19.08 3.01
CA ASN A 236 14.09 -19.84 4.24
C ASN A 236 14.89 -21.12 3.97
N VAL A 237 14.56 -21.85 2.90
CA VAL A 237 15.33 -23.06 2.50
C VAL A 237 16.71 -22.66 1.99
N THR A 238 16.80 -21.68 1.11
CA THR A 238 18.06 -21.22 0.49
C THR A 238 19.04 -20.67 1.54
N ASN A 239 18.55 -19.85 2.47
CA ASN A 239 19.35 -19.19 3.52
C ASN A 239 19.50 -20.06 4.77
N LYS A 240 18.92 -21.27 4.80
CA LYS A 240 18.91 -22.19 5.96
C LYS A 240 18.34 -21.55 7.22
N SER A 241 17.37 -20.65 7.07
CA SER A 241 16.75 -19.89 8.17
C SER A 241 15.47 -20.53 8.73
N MET A 242 15.09 -21.74 8.28
CA MET A 242 13.95 -22.48 8.84
C MET A 242 14.04 -22.68 10.37
N ASN A 243 15.25 -22.75 10.92
CA ASN A 243 15.48 -22.87 12.35
C ASN A 243 15.05 -21.63 13.17
N ASP A 244 14.79 -20.49 12.51
CA ASP A 244 14.26 -19.30 13.17
C ASP A 244 12.96 -19.60 13.90
N TYR A 245 12.10 -20.41 13.31
CA TYR A 245 10.81 -20.81 13.89
C TYR A 245 10.94 -21.75 15.09
N ALA A 246 12.11 -22.35 15.33
CA ALA A 246 12.39 -23.19 16.49
C ALA A 246 13.00 -22.41 17.68
N LYS A 247 13.30 -21.10 17.52
CA LYS A 247 13.92 -20.26 18.57
C LYS A 247 12.89 -19.86 19.62
N GLY A 248 12.51 -20.77 20.51
CA GLY A 248 11.43 -20.60 21.48
C GLY A 248 11.56 -19.36 22.39
N LYS A 249 12.80 -18.94 22.74
CA LYS A 249 13.05 -17.76 23.60
C LYS A 249 12.53 -16.44 23.03
N VAL A 250 12.49 -16.29 21.69
CA VAL A 250 12.07 -15.06 21.02
C VAL A 250 10.67 -15.17 20.39
N TRP A 251 10.06 -16.35 20.43
CA TRP A 251 8.81 -16.63 19.71
C TRP A 251 7.67 -15.69 20.14
N SER A 252 7.38 -15.62 21.43
CA SER A 252 6.30 -14.77 21.95
C SER A 252 6.52 -13.29 21.62
N ASN A 253 7.76 -12.79 21.76
CA ASN A 253 8.12 -11.44 21.37
C ASN A 253 7.87 -11.21 19.88
N ASN A 254 8.38 -12.08 19.02
CA ASN A 254 8.31 -11.92 17.58
C ASN A 254 6.87 -12.06 17.05
N LEU A 255 6.10 -13.01 17.61
CA LEU A 255 4.69 -13.19 17.25
C LEU A 255 3.87 -11.93 17.56
N VAL A 256 4.03 -11.34 18.75
CA VAL A 256 3.33 -10.12 19.16
C VAL A 256 3.68 -8.95 18.24
N PHE A 257 4.97 -8.75 17.94
CA PHE A 257 5.38 -7.63 17.08
C PHE A 257 5.04 -7.85 15.60
N CYS A 258 5.05 -9.10 15.11
CA CYS A 258 4.55 -9.43 13.77
C CYS A 258 3.03 -9.23 13.67
N ALA A 259 2.27 -9.63 14.69
CA ALA A 259 0.82 -9.41 14.74
C ALA A 259 0.49 -7.92 14.79
N LEU A 260 1.18 -7.14 15.64
CA LEU A 260 1.00 -5.69 15.73
C LEU A 260 1.36 -5.00 14.40
N ALA A 261 2.47 -5.38 13.77
CA ALA A 261 2.81 -4.88 12.45
C ALA A 261 1.77 -5.27 11.40
N GLY A 262 1.26 -6.49 11.46
CA GLY A 262 0.23 -7.01 10.56
C GLY A 262 -1.09 -6.26 10.66
N VAL A 263 -1.61 -6.03 11.86
CA VAL A 263 -2.86 -5.28 12.04
C VAL A 263 -2.69 -3.83 11.60
N LEU A 264 -1.59 -3.17 11.98
CA LEU A 264 -1.32 -1.79 11.57
C LEU A 264 -1.24 -1.68 10.04
N TRP A 265 -0.62 -2.66 9.38
CA TRP A 265 -0.57 -2.69 7.92
C TRP A 265 -1.96 -2.89 7.28
N TYR A 266 -2.78 -3.77 7.83
CA TYR A 266 -4.14 -4.03 7.31
C TYR A 266 -5.07 -2.82 7.45
N MET A 267 -4.90 -2.02 8.49
CA MET A 267 -5.76 -0.87 8.78
C MET A 267 -5.85 0.14 7.63
N GLN A 268 -4.86 0.20 6.73
CA GLN A 268 -4.94 1.08 5.56
C GLN A 268 -6.12 0.70 4.63
N PHE A 269 -6.32 -0.58 4.38
CA PHE A 269 -7.38 -1.06 3.50
C PHE A 269 -8.73 -1.12 4.21
N PHE A 270 -8.72 -1.46 5.49
CA PHE A 270 -9.90 -1.34 6.34
C PHE A 270 -10.39 0.12 6.36
N GLY A 271 -9.51 1.07 6.62
CA GLY A 271 -9.81 2.49 6.62
C GLY A 271 -10.18 3.02 5.22
N LEU A 272 -9.55 2.52 4.16
CA LEU A 272 -9.93 2.88 2.79
C LEU A 272 -11.37 2.48 2.48
N GLU A 273 -11.76 1.24 2.78
CA GLU A 273 -13.11 0.76 2.48
C GLU A 273 -14.18 1.49 3.32
N MET A 274 -13.93 1.66 4.61
CA MET A 274 -14.80 2.47 5.45
C MET A 274 -14.90 3.92 4.96
N GLY A 275 -13.76 4.53 4.62
CA GLY A 275 -13.73 5.92 4.14
C GLY A 275 -14.48 6.12 2.82
N LYS A 276 -14.38 5.15 1.90
CA LYS A 276 -15.10 5.18 0.62
C LYS A 276 -16.62 5.30 0.78
N SER A 277 -17.21 4.71 1.82
CA SER A 277 -18.66 4.81 2.06
C SER A 277 -19.10 6.24 2.34
N PHE A 278 -18.26 7.06 2.97
CA PHE A 278 -18.50 8.49 3.20
C PHE A 278 -18.18 9.37 1.99
N LEU A 279 -17.49 8.82 0.97
CA LEU A 279 -17.17 9.52 -0.27
C LEU A 279 -18.15 9.19 -1.41
N ALA A 280 -19.14 8.35 -1.16
CA ALA A 280 -20.06 7.83 -2.18
C ALA A 280 -20.83 8.93 -2.94
N GLU A 281 -21.10 10.07 -2.30
CA GLU A 281 -21.77 11.23 -2.94
C GLU A 281 -20.87 12.02 -3.91
N SER A 282 -19.54 11.79 -3.87
CA SER A 282 -18.57 12.43 -4.76
C SER A 282 -17.88 11.38 -5.64
N PRO A 283 -18.36 11.15 -6.87
CA PRO A 283 -17.76 10.16 -7.78
C PRO A 283 -16.27 10.41 -8.04
N VAL A 284 -15.83 11.67 -8.08
CA VAL A 284 -14.42 12.04 -8.28
C VAL A 284 -13.58 11.61 -7.08
N LEU A 285 -14.01 11.90 -5.85
CA LEU A 285 -13.28 11.53 -4.64
C LEU A 285 -13.28 10.02 -4.43
N LEU A 286 -14.40 9.37 -4.75
CA LEU A 286 -14.47 7.91 -4.69
C LEU A 286 -13.45 7.27 -5.64
N ALA A 287 -13.39 7.71 -6.90
CA ALA A 287 -12.40 7.27 -7.87
C ALA A 287 -10.96 7.65 -7.46
N PHE A 288 -10.78 8.81 -6.83
CA PHE A 288 -9.48 9.31 -6.37
C PHE A 288 -9.00 8.70 -5.05
N SER A 289 -9.85 7.94 -4.35
CA SER A 289 -9.57 7.40 -3.00
C SER A 289 -8.30 6.57 -2.92
N TRP A 290 -7.94 5.82 -3.98
CA TRP A 290 -6.69 5.08 -4.06
C TRP A 290 -5.48 6.01 -4.07
N CYS A 291 -5.53 7.07 -4.86
CA CYS A 291 -4.48 8.09 -4.90
C CYS A 291 -4.33 8.81 -3.56
N ILE A 292 -5.45 9.11 -2.88
CA ILE A 292 -5.46 9.67 -1.51
C ILE A 292 -4.72 8.74 -0.55
N LEU A 293 -5.03 7.44 -0.56
CA LEU A 293 -4.37 6.45 0.27
C LEU A 293 -2.85 6.44 0.04
N MET A 294 -2.41 6.41 -1.23
CA MET A 294 -0.99 6.38 -1.58
C MET A 294 -0.28 7.68 -1.17
N ALA A 295 -0.89 8.84 -1.40
CA ALA A 295 -0.34 10.13 -1.00
C ALA A 295 -0.17 10.24 0.53
N LEU A 296 -1.16 9.78 1.29
CA LEU A 296 -1.12 9.77 2.75
C LEU A 296 -0.08 8.77 3.29
N ASN A 297 0.03 7.59 2.68
CA ASN A 297 1.07 6.62 3.03
C ASN A 297 2.48 7.21 2.86
N VAL A 298 2.74 7.91 1.75
CA VAL A 298 4.01 8.60 1.52
C VAL A 298 4.20 9.71 2.55
N THR A 299 3.18 10.51 2.80
CA THR A 299 3.23 11.64 3.76
C THR A 299 3.58 11.13 5.16
N PHE A 300 2.83 10.18 5.71
CA PHE A 300 3.06 9.68 7.07
C PHE A 300 4.36 8.88 7.21
N SER A 301 4.80 8.18 6.16
CA SER A 301 6.11 7.53 6.17
C SER A 301 7.25 8.54 6.32
N ASN A 302 7.14 9.72 5.67
CA ASN A 302 8.11 10.81 5.84
C ASN A 302 8.00 11.49 7.21
N VAL A 303 6.78 11.63 7.77
CA VAL A 303 6.59 12.10 9.15
C VAL A 303 7.31 11.16 10.13
N TRP A 304 7.16 9.85 9.99
CA TRP A 304 7.93 8.88 10.78
C TRP A 304 9.44 9.01 10.57
N GLY A 305 9.89 9.22 9.34
CA GLY A 305 11.31 9.50 9.03
C GLY A 305 11.84 10.72 9.79
N ILE A 306 11.04 11.78 9.91
CA ILE A 306 11.38 12.98 10.70
C ILE A 306 11.43 12.64 12.20
N ILE A 307 10.41 11.97 12.74
CA ILE A 307 10.32 11.57 14.16
C ILE A 307 11.51 10.65 14.53
N LEU A 308 11.84 9.70 13.68
CA LEU A 308 12.96 8.76 13.86
C LEU A 308 14.33 9.39 13.56
N LYS A 309 14.37 10.70 13.29
CA LYS A 309 15.58 11.47 13.02
C LYS A 309 16.37 10.99 11.79
N GLU A 310 15.70 10.35 10.83
CA GLU A 310 16.32 9.89 9.59
C GLU A 310 16.77 11.06 8.69
N TRP A 311 16.19 12.25 8.89
CA TRP A 311 16.54 13.49 8.20
C TRP A 311 17.53 14.38 8.99
N LYS A 312 18.12 13.83 10.07
CA LYS A 312 19.10 14.59 10.87
C LYS A 312 20.41 14.79 10.08
N GLY A 313 20.91 16.02 10.09
CA GLY A 313 22.20 16.34 9.45
C GLY A 313 22.14 16.61 7.94
N VAL A 314 20.96 16.53 7.30
CA VAL A 314 20.81 16.94 5.91
C VAL A 314 20.80 18.45 5.73
N SER A 315 21.07 18.94 4.51
CA SER A 315 21.09 20.38 4.22
C SER A 315 19.70 21.02 4.34
N ALA A 316 19.66 22.32 4.63
CA ALA A 316 18.41 23.08 4.64
C ALA A 316 17.66 22.97 3.29
N LYS A 317 18.38 22.96 2.16
CA LYS A 317 17.82 22.73 0.83
C LYS A 317 17.05 21.40 0.76
N THR A 318 17.61 20.32 1.28
CA THR A 318 16.97 19.00 1.28
C THR A 318 15.66 19.01 2.09
N ILE A 319 15.67 19.66 3.27
CA ILE A 319 14.46 19.81 4.10
C ILE A 319 13.41 20.67 3.38
N THR A 320 13.81 21.78 2.74
CA THR A 320 12.87 22.61 1.98
C THR A 320 12.20 21.81 0.86
N VAL A 321 12.96 21.04 0.10
CA VAL A 321 12.41 20.18 -0.98
C VAL A 321 11.44 19.14 -0.41
N LEU A 322 11.78 18.49 0.72
CA LEU A 322 10.89 17.57 1.40
C LEU A 322 9.57 18.24 1.80
N VAL A 323 9.64 19.38 2.45
CA VAL A 323 8.45 20.14 2.89
C VAL A 323 7.60 20.56 1.69
N CYS A 324 8.22 21.06 0.61
CA CYS A 324 7.50 21.38 -0.63
C CYS A 324 6.75 20.16 -1.18
N GLY A 325 7.41 19.00 -1.25
CA GLY A 325 6.77 17.76 -1.73
C GLY A 325 5.59 17.32 -0.84
N LEU A 326 5.74 17.41 0.48
CA LEU A 326 4.66 17.13 1.43
C LEU A 326 3.47 18.09 1.26
N LEU A 327 3.74 19.39 1.07
CA LEU A 327 2.68 20.38 0.82
C LEU A 327 1.94 20.11 -0.49
N VAL A 328 2.65 19.71 -1.55
CA VAL A 328 2.03 19.32 -2.82
C VAL A 328 1.16 18.08 -2.65
N LEU A 329 1.60 17.07 -1.88
CA LEU A 329 0.78 15.90 -1.57
C LEU A 329 -0.48 16.27 -0.77
N ILE A 330 -0.34 17.12 0.25
CA ILE A 330 -1.51 17.60 1.03
C ILE A 330 -2.46 18.37 0.13
N PHE A 331 -1.95 19.22 -0.75
CA PHE A 331 -2.78 19.95 -1.72
C PHE A 331 -3.52 18.99 -2.66
N SER A 332 -2.88 17.92 -3.12
CA SER A 332 -3.54 16.93 -3.99
C SER A 332 -4.76 16.27 -3.35
N LEU A 333 -4.79 16.11 -2.01
CA LEU A 333 -5.92 15.52 -1.30
C LEU A 333 -7.17 16.42 -1.32
N VAL A 334 -6.97 17.73 -1.31
CA VAL A 334 -8.08 18.71 -1.30
C VAL A 334 -8.44 19.18 -2.69
N PHE A 335 -7.55 19.02 -3.68
CA PHE A 335 -7.72 19.49 -5.04
C PHE A 335 -9.06 19.04 -5.69
N PRO A 336 -9.47 17.74 -5.62
CA PRO A 336 -10.74 17.32 -6.23
C PRO A 336 -11.98 17.91 -5.58
N ASN A 337 -11.87 18.50 -4.39
CA ASN A 337 -13.00 19.18 -3.72
C ASN A 337 -13.16 20.64 -4.15
N LEU A 338 -12.25 21.16 -4.96
CA LEU A 338 -12.32 22.55 -5.43
C LEU A 338 -13.15 22.70 -6.71
N PHE A 339 -13.53 21.58 -7.31
CA PHE A 339 -14.28 21.48 -8.57
C PHE A 339 -15.41 20.46 -8.45
#